data_87adbc545cb6f9b72b674bc146bc31a4
#
_entry.id   87adbc545cb6f9b72b674bc146bc31a4
#
_cell.length_a   1.000
_cell.length_b   1.000
_cell.length_c   1.000
_cell.angle_alpha   90.00
_cell.angle_beta   90.00
_cell.angle_gamma   90.00
#
_symmetry.space_group_name_H-M   'P 1'
#
loop_
_entity.id
_entity.type
_entity.pdbx_description
1 polymer ?
#
loop_
_entity_poly.entity_id
_entity_poly.type
_entity_poly.pdbx_seq_one_letter_code
_entity_poly.pdbx_strand_id
1 'polypeptide(L)'
;MAKKKEKKGAQGLKVVKGKLKIEPGKPAKVISSTQAFEVPLFRVFTDEVQEAGEEKPVRRDIIRHNGSVVILAVDDSKSKKDPLIVIERQYRHAAEQFLYEVPAGKVDDGEDRLAAAKRELIEETGFRAKKWTRLTRYFASPGFLGEWMQVFLAEGLTAGDAEPEADEKLEIYQVPLSEVLRLIDAGKIRDGKTLVSVMLYARLRKKKKRD
;
A
#
# COMPACT_ATOMS: atom_id res chain seq x y z
N MET A 1 -55.29 14.82 -0.14
CA MET A 1 -54.18 14.89 -1.10
C MET A 1 -53.01 14.09 -0.57
N ALA A 2 -52.81 12.86 -1.08
CA ALA A 2 -51.77 11.96 -0.63
C ALA A 2 -50.43 12.33 -1.32
N LYS A 3 -49.41 12.70 -0.53
CA LYS A 3 -48.05 12.92 -1.03
C LYS A 3 -47.47 11.59 -1.48
N LYS A 4 -47.30 11.42 -2.80
CA LYS A 4 -46.47 10.35 -3.38
C LYS A 4 -45.03 10.46 -2.80
N LYS A 5 -44.64 9.49 -1.97
CA LYS A 5 -43.22 9.25 -1.64
C LYS A 5 -42.56 8.73 -2.90
N GLU A 6 -41.72 9.53 -3.53
CA GLU A 6 -40.80 9.05 -4.55
C GLU A 6 -39.87 8.02 -3.93
N LYS A 7 -39.98 6.77 -4.38
CA LYS A 7 -39.02 5.72 -4.06
C LYS A 7 -37.71 6.09 -4.76
N LYS A 8 -36.66 6.46 -4.03
CA LYS A 8 -35.29 6.49 -4.57
C LYS A 8 -35.04 5.12 -5.20
N GLY A 9 -34.91 5.07 -6.51
CA GLY A 9 -34.66 3.84 -7.26
C GLY A 9 -33.35 3.22 -6.79
N ALA A 10 -33.33 1.92 -6.56
CA ALA A 10 -32.10 1.16 -6.33
C ALA A 10 -31.15 1.44 -7.49
N GLN A 11 -29.92 1.85 -7.18
CA GLN A 11 -28.88 2.02 -8.21
C GLN A 11 -28.73 0.67 -8.94
N GLY A 12 -29.15 0.62 -10.21
CA GLY A 12 -29.18 -0.60 -10.99
C GLY A 12 -27.79 -1.21 -11.16
N LEU A 13 -27.63 -2.48 -10.83
CA LEU A 13 -26.44 -3.26 -11.07
C LEU A 13 -26.09 -3.20 -12.57
N LYS A 14 -24.87 -2.71 -12.89
CA LYS A 14 -24.34 -2.70 -14.26
C LYS A 14 -23.46 -3.91 -14.50
N VAL A 15 -23.90 -4.84 -15.33
CA VAL A 15 -23.11 -6.01 -15.74
C VAL A 15 -22.31 -5.66 -16.99
N VAL A 16 -20.97 -5.73 -16.86
CA VAL A 16 -20.05 -5.47 -17.99
C VAL A 16 -19.69 -6.78 -18.66
N LYS A 17 -20.05 -6.93 -19.94
CA LYS A 17 -19.62 -8.05 -20.80
C LYS A 17 -18.35 -7.65 -21.53
N GLY A 18 -17.20 -8.23 -21.15
CA GLY A 18 -15.91 -7.96 -21.79
C GLY A 18 -15.02 -6.99 -21.00
N LYS A 19 -14.42 -6.00 -21.69
CA LYS A 19 -13.47 -5.06 -21.04
C LYS A 19 -14.22 -3.93 -20.32
N LEU A 20 -13.91 -3.75 -19.03
CA LEU A 20 -14.37 -2.58 -18.28
C LEU A 20 -13.55 -1.34 -18.73
N LYS A 21 -14.23 -0.30 -19.16
CA LYS A 21 -13.63 1.02 -19.41
C LYS A 21 -13.59 1.78 -18.08
N ILE A 22 -12.39 2.16 -17.67
CA ILE A 22 -12.19 2.93 -16.45
C ILE A 22 -12.30 4.41 -16.82
N GLU A 23 -13.32 5.08 -16.32
CA GLU A 23 -13.54 6.51 -16.54
C GLU A 23 -13.31 7.28 -15.23
N PRO A 24 -12.62 8.43 -15.28
CA PRO A 24 -12.56 9.30 -14.11
C PRO A 24 -13.95 9.89 -13.84
N GLY A 25 -14.42 9.78 -12.60
CA GLY A 25 -15.64 10.45 -12.16
C GLY A 25 -15.43 11.95 -11.97
N LYS A 26 -16.52 12.70 -11.74
CA LYS A 26 -16.43 14.08 -11.24
C LYS A 26 -16.09 14.01 -9.73
N PRO A 27 -14.99 14.67 -9.28
CA PRO A 27 -14.68 14.72 -7.86
C PRO A 27 -15.75 15.52 -7.10
N ALA A 28 -15.92 15.20 -5.81
CA ALA A 28 -16.69 16.02 -4.91
C ALA A 28 -16.00 17.38 -4.72
N LYS A 29 -16.78 18.44 -4.51
CA LYS A 29 -16.26 19.77 -4.17
C LYS A 29 -16.13 19.89 -2.67
N VAL A 30 -14.96 20.23 -2.17
CA VAL A 30 -14.76 20.57 -0.76
C VAL A 30 -15.34 21.97 -0.52
N ILE A 31 -16.31 22.08 0.38
CA ILE A 31 -16.97 23.32 0.78
C ILE A 31 -16.20 23.95 1.95
N SER A 32 -15.86 23.15 2.95
CA SER A 32 -15.04 23.54 4.08
C SER A 32 -14.15 22.41 4.55
N SER A 33 -13.04 22.73 5.19
CA SER A 33 -12.08 21.76 5.74
C SER A 33 -11.52 22.30 7.04
N THR A 34 -11.68 21.57 8.13
CA THR A 34 -11.18 21.92 9.44
C THR A 34 -10.24 20.84 9.94
N GLN A 35 -9.01 21.22 10.32
CA GLN A 35 -8.08 20.30 10.95
C GLN A 35 -8.51 20.06 12.39
N ALA A 36 -8.82 18.80 12.71
CA ALA A 36 -9.30 18.38 14.02
C ALA A 36 -8.17 17.89 14.93
N PHE A 37 -7.12 17.29 14.33
CA PHE A 37 -5.99 16.74 15.08
C PHE A 37 -4.74 16.65 14.21
N GLU A 38 -3.55 16.74 14.82
CA GLU A 38 -2.26 16.61 14.14
C GLU A 38 -1.24 15.90 15.01
N VAL A 39 -0.51 15.01 14.38
CA VAL A 39 0.70 14.35 14.90
C VAL A 39 1.74 14.27 13.77
N PRO A 40 3.02 13.98 14.07
CA PRO A 40 4.06 13.92 13.05
C PRO A 40 3.76 12.95 11.88
N LEU A 41 3.03 11.86 12.18
CA LEU A 41 2.72 10.84 11.18
C LEU A 41 1.56 11.21 10.27
N PHE A 42 0.50 11.85 10.80
CA PHE A 42 -0.72 12.14 10.05
C PHE A 42 -1.51 13.33 10.62
N ARG A 43 -2.45 13.83 9.81
CA ARG A 43 -3.40 14.89 10.18
C ARG A 43 -4.83 14.42 9.97
N VAL A 44 -5.71 14.71 10.92
CA VAL A 44 -7.15 14.41 10.84
C VAL A 44 -7.90 15.66 10.46
N PHE A 45 -8.78 15.55 9.47
CA PHE A 45 -9.62 16.64 8.99
C PHE A 45 -11.10 16.25 9.02
N THR A 46 -11.94 17.23 9.33
CA THR A 46 -13.36 17.17 9.06
C THR A 46 -13.65 18.05 7.86
N ASP A 47 -14.07 17.42 6.75
CA ASP A 47 -14.41 18.09 5.50
C ASP A 47 -15.93 18.07 5.29
N GLU A 48 -16.52 19.19 4.84
CA GLU A 48 -17.83 19.21 4.23
C GLU A 48 -17.68 19.16 2.71
N VAL A 49 -18.24 18.13 2.09
CA VAL A 49 -18.07 17.88 0.66
C VAL A 49 -19.42 17.83 -0.06
N GLN A 50 -19.49 18.50 -1.20
CA GLN A 50 -20.63 18.47 -2.13
C GLN A 50 -20.34 17.41 -3.19
N GLU A 51 -21.00 16.26 -3.11
CA GLU A 51 -20.89 15.21 -4.13
C GLU A 51 -21.61 15.61 -5.42
N ALA A 52 -21.13 15.12 -6.56
CA ALA A 52 -21.72 15.45 -7.86
C ALA A 52 -23.16 14.89 -7.97
N GLY A 53 -24.12 15.78 -8.17
CA GLY A 53 -25.55 15.41 -8.27
C GLY A 53 -26.32 15.44 -6.95
N GLU A 54 -25.66 15.71 -5.83
CA GLU A 54 -26.32 15.88 -4.54
C GLU A 54 -26.53 17.37 -4.23
N GLU A 55 -27.68 17.73 -3.64
CA GLU A 55 -27.99 19.12 -3.30
C GLU A 55 -27.36 19.58 -1.98
N LYS A 56 -27.13 18.66 -1.06
CA LYS A 56 -26.64 18.96 0.28
C LYS A 56 -25.22 18.44 0.47
N PRO A 57 -24.34 19.22 1.09
CA PRO A 57 -23.03 18.73 1.48
C PRO A 57 -23.15 17.63 2.53
N VAL A 58 -22.15 16.75 2.57
CA VAL A 58 -22.02 15.69 3.55
C VAL A 58 -20.68 15.81 4.27
N ARG A 59 -20.66 15.49 5.56
CA ARG A 59 -19.44 15.47 6.36
C ARG A 59 -18.63 14.21 6.04
N ARG A 60 -17.30 14.42 5.93
CA ARG A 60 -16.29 13.36 5.82
C ARG A 60 -15.18 13.64 6.83
N ASP A 61 -14.96 12.69 7.74
CA ASP A 61 -13.80 12.71 8.62
C ASP A 61 -12.71 11.84 7.97
N ILE A 62 -11.55 12.45 7.70
CA ILE A 62 -10.48 11.83 6.92
C ILE A 62 -9.12 12.03 7.57
N ILE A 63 -8.21 11.09 7.31
CA ILE A 63 -6.80 11.17 7.66
C ILE A 63 -6.01 11.52 6.40
N ARG A 64 -5.24 12.62 6.45
CA ARG A 64 -4.28 12.98 5.40
C ARG A 64 -2.90 12.49 5.78
N HIS A 65 -2.24 11.83 4.84
CA HIS A 65 -0.94 11.20 4.98
C HIS A 65 -0.10 11.47 3.73
N ASN A 66 1.22 11.59 3.88
CA ASN A 66 2.14 11.89 2.76
C ASN A 66 2.31 10.70 1.81
N GLY A 67 1.87 9.52 2.22
CA GLY A 67 2.04 8.26 1.52
C GLY A 67 3.29 7.50 1.99
N SER A 68 3.40 6.28 1.52
CA SER A 68 4.47 5.36 1.90
C SER A 68 5.07 4.66 0.68
N VAL A 69 6.31 4.26 0.81
CA VAL A 69 6.99 3.35 -0.13
C VAL A 69 7.01 1.95 0.43
N VAL A 70 6.90 0.97 -0.46
CA VAL A 70 6.92 -0.45 -0.13
C VAL A 70 7.97 -1.11 -1.01
N ILE A 71 8.87 -1.87 -0.43
CA ILE A 71 10.02 -2.43 -1.13
C ILE A 71 9.91 -3.96 -1.19
N LEU A 72 9.59 -4.50 -2.35
CA LEU A 72 9.74 -5.92 -2.59
C LEU A 72 11.19 -6.19 -2.99
N ALA A 73 12.03 -6.45 -2.00
CA ALA A 73 13.44 -6.76 -2.19
C ALA A 73 13.62 -8.25 -2.48
N VAL A 74 14.23 -8.53 -3.64
CA VAL A 74 14.33 -9.89 -4.21
C VAL A 74 15.77 -10.25 -4.50
N ASP A 75 16.23 -11.35 -3.91
CA ASP A 75 17.53 -11.97 -4.21
C ASP A 75 17.33 -13.22 -5.05
N ASP A 76 17.69 -13.14 -6.33
CA ASP A 76 17.66 -14.24 -7.29
C ASP A 76 19.05 -14.84 -7.58
N SER A 77 20.07 -14.43 -6.84
CA SER A 77 21.46 -14.82 -7.04
C SER A 77 21.67 -16.34 -6.93
N LYS A 78 20.98 -16.98 -6.00
CA LYS A 78 21.04 -18.43 -5.77
C LYS A 78 20.02 -19.22 -6.57
N SER A 79 18.85 -18.66 -6.83
CA SER A 79 17.77 -19.33 -7.55
C SER A 79 16.84 -18.35 -8.26
N LYS A 80 16.93 -18.31 -9.58
CA LYS A 80 15.94 -17.58 -10.41
C LYS A 80 14.57 -18.24 -10.41
N LYS A 81 14.47 -19.54 -10.12
CA LYS A 81 13.20 -20.27 -10.10
C LYS A 81 12.42 -19.96 -8.82
N ASP A 82 13.09 -19.89 -7.70
CA ASP A 82 12.51 -19.61 -6.38
C ASP A 82 13.41 -18.62 -5.63
N PRO A 83 13.35 -17.32 -5.95
CA PRO A 83 14.19 -16.31 -5.34
C PRO A 83 13.82 -16.08 -3.90
N LEU A 84 14.76 -15.55 -3.13
CA LEU A 84 14.51 -15.12 -1.76
C LEU A 84 13.84 -13.74 -1.75
N ILE A 85 12.86 -13.59 -0.87
CA ILE A 85 12.19 -12.34 -0.56
C ILE A 85 12.67 -11.87 0.81
N VAL A 86 13.04 -10.60 0.92
CA VAL A 86 13.34 -10.00 2.22
C VAL A 86 12.02 -9.73 2.93
N ILE A 87 11.90 -10.29 4.11
CA ILE A 87 10.73 -10.18 5.00
C ILE A 87 11.23 -9.71 6.36
N GLU A 88 10.55 -8.78 6.95
CA GLU A 88 10.76 -8.33 8.32
C GLU A 88 9.64 -8.81 9.24
N ARG A 89 9.95 -8.98 10.51
CA ARG A 89 8.97 -9.26 11.56
C ARG A 89 9.00 -8.10 12.55
N GLN A 90 7.87 -7.41 12.69
CA GLN A 90 7.71 -6.23 13.54
C GLN A 90 6.45 -6.34 14.39
N TYR A 91 6.50 -5.83 15.63
CA TYR A 91 5.29 -5.65 16.43
C TYR A 91 4.54 -4.40 15.97
N ARG A 92 3.32 -4.56 15.50
CA ARG A 92 2.44 -3.47 15.11
C ARG A 92 1.42 -3.21 16.22
N HIS A 93 1.65 -2.15 17.00
CA HIS A 93 0.80 -1.83 18.16
C HIS A 93 -0.67 -1.67 17.78
N ALA A 94 -0.98 -1.01 16.66
CA ALA A 94 -2.35 -0.85 16.17
C ALA A 94 -3.04 -2.17 15.82
N ALA A 95 -2.28 -3.23 15.53
CA ALA A 95 -2.79 -4.58 15.26
C ALA A 95 -2.65 -5.52 16.45
N GLU A 96 -1.99 -5.07 17.54
CA GLU A 96 -1.70 -5.79 18.77
C GLU A 96 -0.99 -7.14 18.54
N GLN A 97 -0.16 -7.23 17.49
CA GLN A 97 0.53 -8.47 17.12
C GLN A 97 1.80 -8.23 16.32
N PHE A 98 2.66 -9.26 16.27
CA PHE A 98 3.74 -9.30 15.32
C PHE A 98 3.21 -9.63 13.92
N LEU A 99 3.66 -8.87 12.91
CA LEU A 99 3.36 -9.13 11.51
C LEU A 99 4.65 -9.47 10.76
N TYR A 100 4.50 -10.25 9.68
CA TYR A 100 5.55 -10.52 8.72
C TYR A 100 5.27 -9.66 7.49
N GLU A 101 6.21 -8.77 7.18
CA GLU A 101 6.01 -7.67 6.23
C GLU A 101 7.17 -7.57 5.25
N VAL A 102 6.96 -6.96 4.08
CA VAL A 102 8.05 -6.44 3.27
C VAL A 102 8.44 -5.06 3.78
N PRO A 103 9.72 -4.64 3.67
CA PRO A 103 10.21 -3.33 4.08
C PRO A 103 9.34 -2.19 3.52
N ALA A 104 9.06 -1.20 4.34
CA ALA A 104 8.22 -0.07 3.95
C ALA A 104 8.32 1.10 4.91
N GLY A 105 8.40 2.31 4.40
CA GLY A 105 8.41 3.49 5.23
C GLY A 105 7.71 4.69 4.64
N LYS A 106 7.62 5.74 5.43
CA LYS A 106 6.97 6.99 5.09
C LYS A 106 7.81 7.79 4.06
N VAL A 107 7.13 8.48 3.17
CA VAL A 107 7.76 9.50 2.32
C VAL A 107 7.77 10.83 3.06
N ASP A 108 8.93 11.40 3.27
CA ASP A 108 9.07 12.70 3.91
C ASP A 108 8.60 13.84 3.00
N ASP A 109 8.33 15.01 3.60
CA ASP A 109 7.88 16.18 2.85
C ASP A 109 8.90 16.59 1.80
N GLY A 110 8.49 16.54 0.52
CA GLY A 110 9.34 16.88 -0.62
C GLY A 110 10.33 15.79 -1.04
N GLU A 111 10.37 14.64 -0.38
CA GLU A 111 11.26 13.53 -0.73
C GLU A 111 10.81 12.83 -2.02
N ASP A 112 11.76 12.49 -2.89
CA ASP A 112 11.50 11.61 -4.04
C ASP A 112 11.21 10.18 -3.56
N ARG A 113 10.17 9.55 -4.11
CA ARG A 113 9.71 8.23 -3.69
C ARG A 113 10.73 7.11 -3.88
N LEU A 114 11.57 7.20 -4.91
CA LEU A 114 12.62 6.21 -5.12
C LEU A 114 13.78 6.44 -4.14
N ALA A 115 14.05 7.71 -3.79
CA ALA A 115 15.02 8.04 -2.74
C ALA A 115 14.55 7.49 -1.40
N ALA A 116 13.29 7.74 -1.01
CA ALA A 116 12.67 7.16 0.18
C ALA A 116 12.79 5.61 0.20
N ALA A 117 12.43 4.95 -0.90
CA ALA A 117 12.51 3.49 -0.96
C ALA A 117 13.93 2.94 -0.81
N LYS A 118 14.94 3.68 -1.30
CA LYS A 118 16.35 3.30 -1.13
C LYS A 118 16.83 3.52 0.30
N ARG A 119 16.43 4.62 0.93
CA ARG A 119 16.74 4.95 2.31
C ARG A 119 16.15 3.89 3.24
N GLU A 120 14.85 3.64 3.16
CA GLU A 120 14.14 2.66 3.99
C GLU A 120 14.73 1.25 3.85
N LEU A 121 15.05 0.80 2.63
CA LEU A 121 15.68 -0.52 2.45
C LEU A 121 17.01 -0.64 3.18
N ILE A 122 17.80 0.42 3.22
CA ILE A 122 19.08 0.43 3.92
C ILE A 122 18.86 0.48 5.43
N GLU A 123 18.04 1.39 5.90
CA GLU A 123 17.77 1.62 7.32
C GLU A 123 17.22 0.36 7.99
N GLU A 124 16.16 -0.23 7.44
CA GLU A 124 15.50 -1.39 8.03
C GLU A 124 16.30 -2.69 7.85
N THR A 125 16.97 -2.88 6.70
CA THR A 125 17.50 -4.21 6.34
C THR A 125 19.00 -4.26 6.07
N GLY A 126 19.66 -3.13 5.90
CA GLY A 126 21.06 -3.03 5.45
C GLY A 126 21.27 -3.38 3.98
N PHE A 127 20.25 -3.82 3.25
CA PHE A 127 20.40 -4.14 1.84
C PHE A 127 20.41 -2.90 0.95
N ARG A 128 21.20 -2.99 -0.11
CA ARG A 128 21.21 -2.05 -1.25
C ARG A 128 20.86 -2.80 -2.51
N ALA A 129 20.14 -2.17 -3.44
CA ALA A 129 19.72 -2.79 -4.69
C ALA A 129 20.27 -2.05 -5.91
N LYS A 130 20.69 -2.81 -6.93
CA LYS A 130 21.22 -2.25 -8.18
C LYS A 130 20.11 -1.83 -9.14
N LYS A 131 18.96 -2.52 -9.12
CA LYS A 131 17.87 -2.30 -10.06
C LYS A 131 16.56 -2.09 -9.34
N TRP A 132 15.85 -1.04 -9.76
CA TRP A 132 14.57 -0.63 -9.20
C TRP A 132 13.51 -0.56 -10.29
N THR A 133 12.35 -1.15 -10.03
CA THR A 133 11.20 -1.12 -10.95
C THR A 133 9.94 -0.76 -10.17
N ARG A 134 9.24 0.28 -10.58
CA ARG A 134 7.93 0.61 -10.02
C ARG A 134 6.92 -0.46 -10.44
N LEU A 135 6.34 -1.17 -9.48
CA LEU A 135 5.35 -2.23 -9.74
C LEU A 135 3.93 -1.71 -9.81
N THR A 136 3.49 -1.02 -8.77
CA THR A 136 2.13 -0.51 -8.65
C THR A 136 2.06 0.60 -7.62
N ARG A 137 0.91 1.27 -7.59
CA ARG A 137 0.49 2.16 -6.51
C ARG A 137 -0.95 1.86 -6.16
N TYR A 138 -1.27 1.83 -4.88
CA TYR A 138 -2.61 1.60 -4.38
C TYR A 138 -2.86 2.44 -3.12
N PHE A 139 -4.10 2.52 -2.67
CA PHE A 139 -4.48 3.16 -1.41
C PHE A 139 -4.63 2.09 -0.32
N ALA A 140 -4.12 2.37 0.88
CA ALA A 140 -4.18 1.43 2.02
C ALA A 140 -5.62 1.23 2.51
N SER A 141 -6.34 2.32 2.81
CA SER A 141 -7.71 2.28 3.31
C SER A 141 -8.50 3.54 2.90
N PRO A 142 -8.85 3.71 1.60
CA PRO A 142 -9.34 4.97 1.04
C PRO A 142 -10.73 5.39 1.52
N GLY A 143 -11.38 4.60 2.36
CA GLY A 143 -12.64 4.98 3.00
C GLY A 143 -12.51 6.15 3.98
N PHE A 144 -11.35 6.32 4.61
CA PHE A 144 -11.07 7.39 5.56
C PHE A 144 -9.60 7.83 5.56
N LEU A 145 -8.68 7.03 5.05
CA LEU A 145 -7.25 7.29 5.05
C LEU A 145 -6.75 7.56 3.64
N GLY A 146 -6.16 8.73 3.42
CA GLY A 146 -5.60 9.15 2.14
C GLY A 146 -4.21 8.58 1.83
N GLU A 147 -3.73 7.61 2.61
CA GLU A 147 -2.43 7.00 2.39
C GLU A 147 -2.40 6.19 1.09
N TRP A 148 -1.52 6.58 0.19
CA TRP A 148 -1.15 5.78 -0.98
C TRP A 148 0.16 5.06 -0.70
N MET A 149 0.28 3.85 -1.24
CA MET A 149 1.48 3.00 -1.13
C MET A 149 2.10 2.79 -2.51
N GLN A 150 3.33 3.26 -2.70
CA GLN A 150 4.11 3.06 -3.92
C GLN A 150 5.00 1.84 -3.78
N VAL A 151 4.69 0.78 -4.53
CA VAL A 151 5.48 -0.47 -4.50
C VAL A 151 6.61 -0.42 -5.51
N PHE A 152 7.83 -0.67 -5.03
CA PHE A 152 9.02 -0.89 -5.85
C PHE A 152 9.51 -2.33 -5.74
N LEU A 153 9.93 -2.89 -6.86
CA LEU A 153 10.74 -4.11 -6.91
C LEU A 153 12.22 -3.71 -6.89
N ALA A 154 12.95 -4.24 -5.92
CA ALA A 154 14.38 -4.05 -5.76
C ALA A 154 15.12 -5.37 -6.05
N GLU A 155 16.01 -5.36 -7.04
CA GLU A 155 16.75 -6.54 -7.51
C GLU A 155 18.26 -6.27 -7.51
N GLY A 156 19.06 -7.35 -7.47
CA GLY A 156 20.53 -7.25 -7.42
C GLY A 156 21.00 -6.74 -6.07
N LEU A 157 20.54 -7.40 -5.02
CA LEU A 157 20.81 -7.01 -3.64
C LEU A 157 22.28 -7.19 -3.27
N THR A 158 22.78 -6.26 -2.46
CA THR A 158 24.09 -6.33 -1.79
C THR A 158 23.86 -6.03 -0.32
N ALA A 159 24.33 -6.93 0.56
CA ALA A 159 24.23 -6.73 2.01
C ALA A 159 25.20 -5.64 2.49
N GLY A 160 24.81 -4.97 3.55
CA GLY A 160 25.59 -3.98 4.29
C GLY A 160 25.02 -3.87 5.71
N ASP A 161 25.45 -2.87 6.43
CA ASP A 161 24.93 -2.62 7.79
C ASP A 161 23.56 -1.94 7.70
N ALA A 162 22.65 -2.34 8.56
CA ALA A 162 21.35 -1.69 8.78
C ALA A 162 21.52 -0.51 9.73
N GLU A 163 20.70 0.52 9.57
CA GLU A 163 20.70 1.73 10.40
C GLU A 163 19.27 2.04 10.85
N PRO A 164 18.58 1.08 11.56
CA PRO A 164 17.18 1.25 11.95
C PRO A 164 17.00 2.42 12.92
N GLU A 165 15.82 3.01 12.95
CA GLU A 165 15.46 4.01 13.95
C GLU A 165 15.53 3.40 15.37
N ALA A 166 15.81 4.23 16.38
CA ALA A 166 16.10 3.77 17.75
C ALA A 166 14.96 2.98 18.42
N ASP A 167 13.72 3.19 17.98
CA ASP A 167 12.51 2.50 18.46
C ASP A 167 12.06 1.33 17.55
N GLU A 168 12.73 1.13 16.43
CA GLU A 168 12.45 0.01 15.52
C GLU A 168 13.18 -1.26 15.95
N LYS A 169 12.39 -2.26 16.31
CA LYS A 169 12.88 -3.63 16.62
C LYS A 169 12.43 -4.57 15.52
N LEU A 170 13.31 -4.75 14.54
CA LEU A 170 13.07 -5.55 13.35
C LEU A 170 13.86 -6.87 13.40
N GLU A 171 13.22 -7.96 13.01
CA GLU A 171 13.88 -9.22 12.72
C GLU A 171 13.81 -9.44 11.21
N ILE A 172 14.96 -9.55 10.53
CA ILE A 172 15.04 -9.63 9.07
C ILE A 172 15.28 -11.06 8.62
N TYR A 173 14.50 -11.49 7.64
CA TYR A 173 14.55 -12.83 7.05
C TYR A 173 14.70 -12.76 5.53
N GLN A 174 15.39 -13.72 4.95
CA GLN A 174 15.35 -14.02 3.52
C GLN A 174 14.60 -15.33 3.33
N VAL A 175 13.42 -15.29 2.74
CA VAL A 175 12.48 -16.41 2.66
C VAL A 175 12.23 -16.76 1.20
N PRO A 176 12.28 -18.05 0.77
CA PRO A 176 11.91 -18.43 -0.60
C PRO A 176 10.52 -17.94 -0.98
N LEU A 177 10.37 -17.46 -2.20
CA LEU A 177 9.07 -16.97 -2.71
C LEU A 177 7.96 -18.02 -2.56
N SER A 178 8.28 -19.29 -2.80
CA SER A 178 7.33 -20.40 -2.63
C SER A 178 6.83 -20.53 -1.20
N GLU A 179 7.71 -20.33 -0.21
CA GLU A 179 7.35 -20.38 1.21
C GLU A 179 6.55 -19.14 1.62
N VAL A 180 6.93 -17.94 1.14
CA VAL A 180 6.12 -16.72 1.39
C VAL A 180 4.69 -16.91 0.87
N LEU A 181 4.53 -17.46 -0.34
CA LEU A 181 3.22 -17.75 -0.93
C LEU A 181 2.45 -18.77 -0.09
N ARG A 182 3.11 -19.85 0.36
CA ARG A 182 2.48 -20.86 1.25
C ARG A 182 2.00 -20.23 2.57
N LEU A 183 2.78 -19.31 3.14
CA LEU A 183 2.40 -18.60 4.37
C LEU A 183 1.25 -17.63 4.15
N ILE A 184 1.16 -17.00 2.97
CA ILE A 184 0.01 -16.17 2.57
C ILE A 184 -1.23 -17.05 2.45
N ASP A 185 -1.17 -18.16 1.72
CA ASP A 185 -2.30 -19.09 1.54
C ASP A 185 -2.79 -19.67 2.87
N ALA A 186 -1.88 -19.90 3.81
CA ALA A 186 -2.19 -20.36 5.17
C ALA A 186 -2.68 -19.26 6.12
N GLY A 187 -2.82 -18.00 5.66
CA GLY A 187 -3.23 -16.85 6.47
C GLY A 187 -2.25 -16.48 7.59
N LYS A 188 -0.97 -16.83 7.46
CA LYS A 188 0.10 -16.49 8.42
C LYS A 188 0.72 -15.13 8.12
N ILE A 189 0.84 -14.75 6.85
CA ILE A 189 1.17 -13.40 6.41
C ILE A 189 -0.14 -12.68 6.11
N ARG A 190 -0.42 -11.59 6.82
CA ARG A 190 -1.70 -10.86 6.78
C ARG A 190 -1.55 -9.38 6.49
N ASP A 191 -0.32 -8.88 6.43
CA ASP A 191 -0.06 -7.49 6.09
C ASP A 191 -0.42 -7.18 4.63
N GLY A 192 -1.27 -6.17 4.42
CA GLY A 192 -1.83 -5.85 3.11
C GLY A 192 -0.79 -5.46 2.07
N LYS A 193 0.24 -4.68 2.46
CA LYS A 193 1.31 -4.28 1.53
C LYS A 193 2.14 -5.47 1.05
N THR A 194 2.39 -6.43 1.93
CA THR A 194 3.08 -7.67 1.62
C THR A 194 2.26 -8.55 0.69
N LEU A 195 0.96 -8.75 0.99
CA LEU A 195 0.05 -9.50 0.13
C LEU A 195 0.02 -8.93 -1.29
N VAL A 196 -0.20 -7.61 -1.43
CA VAL A 196 -0.26 -6.94 -2.75
C VAL A 196 1.05 -7.10 -3.51
N SER A 197 2.18 -6.85 -2.86
CA SER A 197 3.50 -6.85 -3.49
C SER A 197 3.91 -8.24 -3.98
N VAL A 198 3.82 -9.25 -3.10
CA VAL A 198 4.23 -10.63 -3.39
C VAL A 198 3.33 -11.29 -4.41
N MET A 199 2.00 -11.15 -4.27
CA MET A 199 1.05 -11.76 -5.21
C MET A 199 1.15 -11.14 -6.60
N LEU A 200 1.33 -9.81 -6.70
CA LEU A 200 1.54 -9.15 -7.99
C LEU A 200 2.84 -9.63 -8.65
N TYR A 201 3.93 -9.70 -7.91
CA TYR A 201 5.21 -10.19 -8.40
C TYR A 201 5.11 -11.64 -8.89
N ALA A 202 4.51 -12.53 -8.11
CA ALA A 202 4.31 -13.93 -8.50
C ALA A 202 3.49 -14.06 -9.79
N ARG A 203 2.44 -13.22 -9.95
CA ARG A 203 1.61 -13.16 -11.17
C ARG A 203 2.43 -12.70 -12.38
N LEU A 204 3.22 -11.63 -12.24
CA LEU A 204 4.05 -11.10 -13.33
C LEU A 204 5.12 -12.11 -13.78
N ARG A 205 5.72 -12.85 -12.85
CA ARG A 205 6.66 -13.92 -13.16
C ARG A 205 6.02 -15.06 -13.97
N LYS A 206 4.79 -15.46 -13.62
CA LYS A 206 4.06 -16.50 -14.39
C LYS A 206 3.77 -16.05 -15.82
N LYS A 207 3.49 -14.76 -16.04
CA LYS A 207 3.25 -14.21 -17.39
C LYS A 207 4.51 -14.25 -18.24
N LYS A 208 5.66 -13.77 -17.72
CA LYS A 208 6.96 -13.81 -18.45
C LYS A 208 7.45 -15.22 -18.82
N LYS A 209 6.91 -16.29 -18.24
CA LYS A 209 7.27 -17.67 -18.59
C LYS A 209 6.39 -18.24 -19.68
N ARG A 210 5.31 -17.55 -20.07
CA ARG A 210 4.36 -17.99 -21.12
C ARG A 210 4.57 -17.26 -22.44
N ASP A 211 5.22 -16.11 -22.38
CA ASP A 211 5.69 -15.33 -23.53
C ASP A 211 7.14 -15.73 -23.88
#